data_e34dc469a742bad32af226edc297ebd9
#
_entry.id   e34dc469a742bad32af226edc297ebd9
#
_cell.length_a   1.000
_cell.length_b   1.000
_cell.length_c   1.000
_cell.angle_alpha   90.00
_cell.angle_beta   90.00
_cell.angle_gamma   90.00
#
_symmetry.space_group_name_H-M   'P 1'
#
loop_
_entity.id
_entity.type
_entity.pdbx_description
1 polymer ?
#
loop_
_entity_poly.entity_id
_entity_poly.type
_entity_poly.pdbx_seq_one_letter_code
_entity_poly.pdbx_strand_id
1 'polypeptide(L)'
;QTIVKTQDFSGHGTAVASVAAGNFSENFSAPLGMAVQSELIVVKLGNFSSGSFPRTSELMQAVDFTVKKAIEYGRPLALNLSFGNSYGSHTGTSLLETYLDIAASSGITSIITGTGNEGSAAGHASGRLSSGETVSVELFISSYEPNINLQIWKAYYDQMTFEIQSPSGEHFQIPGNGPFTYRDTMNQTELLIYYGEPNPYNIYQEIYLDFLPSDTYVGSGLWKILIHG
;
A
#
# COMPACT_ATOMS: atom_id res chain seq x y z
N GLN A 1 -35.82 -12.31 5.02
CA GLN A 1 -34.83 -11.36 4.47
C GLN A 1 -33.87 -10.95 5.59
N THR A 2 -32.59 -11.29 5.46
CA THR A 2 -31.57 -10.78 6.38
C THR A 2 -31.28 -9.34 5.99
N ILE A 3 -31.60 -8.40 6.86
CA ILE A 3 -31.29 -6.98 6.64
C ILE A 3 -29.81 -6.77 7.03
N VAL A 4 -28.96 -6.48 6.06
CA VAL A 4 -27.56 -6.11 6.29
C VAL A 4 -27.54 -4.70 6.87
N LYS A 5 -26.97 -4.55 8.08
CA LYS A 5 -26.91 -3.27 8.79
C LYS A 5 -25.69 -2.42 8.43
N THR A 6 -24.78 -2.93 7.59
CA THR A 6 -23.60 -2.20 7.15
C THR A 6 -23.98 -1.09 6.18
N GLN A 7 -23.41 0.11 6.37
CA GLN A 7 -23.63 1.28 5.54
C GLN A 7 -22.30 1.76 4.94
N ASP A 8 -22.38 2.31 3.74
CA ASP A 8 -21.27 3.03 3.11
C ASP A 8 -21.32 4.51 3.51
N PHE A 9 -20.43 4.92 4.42
CA PHE A 9 -20.37 6.31 4.89
C PHE A 9 -19.54 7.22 3.98
N SER A 10 -18.65 6.65 3.16
CA SER A 10 -17.78 7.40 2.25
C SER A 10 -18.40 7.62 0.88
N GLY A 11 -19.33 6.76 0.49
CA GLY A 11 -19.92 6.72 -0.85
C GLY A 11 -19.01 6.09 -1.91
N HIS A 12 -17.74 5.81 -1.60
CA HIS A 12 -16.79 5.25 -2.57
C HIS A 12 -17.22 3.86 -3.06
N GLY A 13 -17.53 2.93 -2.15
CA GLY A 13 -17.96 1.58 -2.51
C GLY A 13 -19.27 1.58 -3.32
N THR A 14 -20.19 2.47 -2.98
CA THR A 14 -21.44 2.67 -3.73
C THR A 14 -21.17 3.17 -5.15
N ALA A 15 -20.28 4.13 -5.32
CA ALA A 15 -19.90 4.64 -6.63
C ALA A 15 -19.23 3.55 -7.48
N VAL A 16 -18.30 2.81 -6.91
CA VAL A 16 -17.60 1.68 -7.58
C VAL A 16 -18.61 0.61 -8.01
N ALA A 17 -19.52 0.20 -7.13
CA ALA A 17 -20.55 -0.79 -7.46
C ALA A 17 -21.51 -0.28 -8.55
N SER A 18 -21.83 1.00 -8.55
CA SER A 18 -22.68 1.63 -9.58
C SER A 18 -22.01 1.61 -10.94
N VAL A 19 -20.72 1.92 -11.03
CA VAL A 19 -19.97 1.84 -12.29
C VAL A 19 -19.83 0.38 -12.77
N ALA A 20 -19.64 -0.55 -11.85
CA ALA A 20 -19.51 -1.96 -12.21
C ALA A 20 -20.82 -2.56 -12.75
N ALA A 21 -21.94 -2.37 -12.06
CA ALA A 21 -23.17 -3.09 -12.33
C ALA A 21 -24.46 -2.30 -12.03
N GLY A 22 -24.39 -0.98 -11.93
CA GLY A 22 -25.56 -0.14 -11.69
C GLY A 22 -26.59 -0.28 -12.80
N ASN A 23 -27.84 -0.51 -12.42
CA ASN A 23 -28.96 -0.68 -13.34
C ASN A 23 -29.73 0.66 -13.52
N PHE A 24 -30.83 0.62 -14.27
CA PHE A 24 -31.66 1.78 -14.48
C PHE A 24 -32.15 2.42 -13.18
N SER A 25 -32.17 3.72 -13.14
CA SER A 25 -32.88 4.47 -12.12
C SER A 25 -33.98 5.31 -12.78
N GLU A 26 -34.99 5.70 -12.02
CA GLU A 26 -36.10 6.55 -12.53
C GLU A 26 -35.64 7.88 -13.13
N ASN A 27 -34.44 8.33 -12.73
CA ASN A 27 -33.86 9.61 -13.17
C ASN A 27 -32.93 9.50 -14.39
N PHE A 28 -32.66 8.29 -14.86
CA PHE A 28 -31.74 8.05 -15.97
C PHE A 28 -32.33 7.06 -16.97
N SER A 29 -32.30 7.44 -18.24
CA SER A 29 -32.85 6.65 -19.34
C SER A 29 -31.92 5.54 -19.84
N ALA A 30 -30.70 5.43 -19.28
CA ALA A 30 -29.70 4.44 -19.66
C ALA A 30 -29.11 3.74 -18.41
N PRO A 31 -28.62 2.48 -18.51
CA PRO A 31 -27.92 1.83 -17.44
C PRO A 31 -26.63 2.59 -17.10
N LEU A 32 -26.31 2.66 -15.81
CA LEU A 32 -25.15 3.37 -15.31
C LEU A 32 -23.89 2.50 -15.25
N GLY A 33 -24.05 1.17 -15.14
CA GLY A 33 -22.97 0.20 -14.98
C GLY A 33 -22.68 -0.58 -16.26
N MET A 34 -21.48 -1.16 -16.29
CA MET A 34 -21.03 -1.95 -17.43
C MET A 34 -21.65 -3.36 -17.49
N ALA A 35 -21.91 -3.98 -16.34
CA ALA A 35 -22.39 -5.35 -16.23
C ALA A 35 -23.73 -5.40 -15.46
N VAL A 36 -24.77 -4.73 -15.98
CA VAL A 36 -26.05 -4.48 -15.31
C VAL A 36 -26.86 -5.73 -14.95
N GLN A 37 -26.54 -6.87 -15.52
CA GLN A 37 -27.18 -8.15 -15.23
C GLN A 37 -26.37 -9.04 -14.27
N SER A 38 -25.25 -8.54 -13.76
CA SER A 38 -24.43 -9.27 -12.81
C SER A 38 -25.06 -9.26 -11.41
N GLU A 39 -24.94 -10.39 -10.73
CA GLU A 39 -25.18 -10.45 -9.30
C GLU A 39 -24.01 -9.82 -8.55
N LEU A 40 -24.29 -9.11 -7.47
CA LEU A 40 -23.28 -8.39 -6.70
C LEU A 40 -23.02 -9.07 -5.36
N ILE A 41 -21.73 -9.26 -5.05
CA ILE A 41 -21.25 -9.56 -3.71
C ILE A 41 -20.45 -8.34 -3.26
N VAL A 42 -20.89 -7.68 -2.20
CA VAL A 42 -20.21 -6.51 -1.64
C VAL A 42 -19.67 -6.88 -0.27
N VAL A 43 -18.36 -6.74 -0.10
CA VAL A 43 -17.69 -6.97 1.19
C VAL A 43 -17.13 -5.64 1.70
N LYS A 44 -17.64 -5.20 2.83
CA LYS A 44 -17.13 -4.04 3.53
C LYS A 44 -15.98 -4.47 4.44
N LEU A 45 -14.80 -3.92 4.20
CA LEU A 45 -13.63 -4.14 5.04
C LEU A 45 -13.68 -3.21 6.26
N GLY A 46 -13.53 -3.77 7.46
CA GLY A 46 -13.37 -3.06 8.71
C GLY A 46 -14.47 -2.06 9.12
N ASN A 47 -14.38 -1.53 10.32
CA ASN A 47 -15.10 -0.35 10.75
C ASN A 47 -14.11 0.82 10.79
N PHE A 48 -14.14 1.66 9.78
CA PHE A 48 -13.32 2.86 9.73
C PHE A 48 -13.82 3.94 10.71
N SER A 49 -13.67 3.71 11.97
CA SER A 49 -13.62 4.82 12.90
C SER A 49 -12.20 5.39 12.86
N SER A 50 -12.03 6.55 12.25
CA SER A 50 -10.79 7.31 12.23
C SER A 50 -9.58 6.68 11.53
N GLY A 51 -9.55 6.70 10.20
CA GLY A 51 -8.28 6.70 9.45
C GLY A 51 -7.43 5.43 9.45
N SER A 52 -7.90 4.33 10.03
CA SER A 52 -7.15 3.08 9.97
C SER A 52 -7.40 2.34 8.66
N PHE A 53 -6.32 1.96 7.99
CA PHE A 53 -6.35 1.16 6.78
C PHE A 53 -6.70 -0.31 7.13
N PRO A 54 -7.51 -1.04 6.33
CA PRO A 54 -7.79 -2.45 6.57
C PRO A 54 -6.50 -3.28 6.56
N ARG A 55 -6.46 -4.28 7.40
CA ARG A 55 -5.32 -5.20 7.45
C ARG A 55 -5.29 -6.08 6.21
N THR A 56 -4.10 -6.43 5.77
CA THR A 56 -3.89 -7.40 4.67
C THR A 56 -4.64 -8.71 4.90
N SER A 57 -4.68 -9.21 6.14
CA SER A 57 -5.42 -10.41 6.50
C SER A 57 -6.94 -10.27 6.34
N GLU A 58 -7.50 -9.08 6.59
CA GLU A 58 -8.93 -8.81 6.37
C GLU A 58 -9.26 -8.83 4.87
N LEU A 59 -8.37 -8.27 4.05
CA LEU A 59 -8.51 -8.32 2.59
C LEU A 59 -8.45 -9.78 2.08
N MET A 60 -7.49 -10.58 2.55
CA MET A 60 -7.41 -12.00 2.19
C MET A 60 -8.66 -12.77 2.58
N GLN A 61 -9.23 -12.51 3.76
CA GLN A 61 -10.50 -13.12 4.19
C GLN A 61 -11.68 -12.68 3.31
N ALA A 62 -11.72 -11.43 2.87
CA ALA A 62 -12.74 -10.93 1.96
C ALA A 62 -12.67 -11.62 0.58
N VAL A 63 -11.46 -11.80 0.06
CA VAL A 63 -11.22 -12.54 -1.19
C VAL A 63 -11.66 -14.00 -1.04
N ASP A 64 -11.25 -14.67 0.03
CA ASP A 64 -11.64 -16.05 0.33
C ASP A 64 -13.18 -16.21 0.39
N PHE A 65 -13.84 -15.30 1.08
CA PHE A 65 -15.30 -15.30 1.18
C PHE A 65 -15.97 -15.16 -0.20
N THR A 66 -15.53 -14.22 -1.02
CA THR A 66 -16.13 -13.97 -2.34
C THR A 66 -15.89 -15.13 -3.30
N VAL A 67 -14.67 -15.71 -3.31
CA VAL A 67 -14.34 -16.88 -4.13
C VAL A 67 -15.19 -18.10 -3.71
N LYS A 68 -15.31 -18.37 -2.41
CA LYS A 68 -16.15 -19.44 -1.89
C LYS A 68 -17.63 -19.27 -2.27
N LYS A 69 -18.13 -18.05 -2.23
CA LYS A 69 -19.52 -17.76 -2.64
C LYS A 69 -19.71 -17.95 -4.14
N ALA A 70 -18.77 -17.53 -4.97
CA ALA A 70 -18.84 -17.77 -6.41
C ALA A 70 -18.87 -19.27 -6.74
N ILE A 71 -18.05 -20.08 -6.06
CA ILE A 71 -18.04 -21.54 -6.19
C ILE A 71 -19.40 -22.14 -5.74
N GLU A 72 -19.90 -21.69 -4.58
CA GLU A 72 -21.20 -22.14 -4.05
C GLU A 72 -22.36 -21.89 -5.03
N TYR A 73 -22.33 -20.75 -5.71
CA TYR A 73 -23.34 -20.40 -6.72
C TYR A 73 -23.05 -20.95 -8.13
N GLY A 74 -21.90 -21.59 -8.33
CA GLY A 74 -21.49 -22.10 -9.64
C GLY A 74 -21.32 -21.00 -10.68
N ARG A 75 -20.86 -19.80 -10.28
CA ARG A 75 -20.73 -18.62 -11.13
C ARG A 75 -19.27 -18.19 -11.28
N PRO A 76 -18.86 -17.67 -12.46
CA PRO A 76 -17.58 -16.99 -12.58
C PRO A 76 -17.61 -15.70 -11.75
N LEU A 77 -16.44 -15.32 -11.24
CA LEU A 77 -16.24 -14.15 -10.39
C LEU A 77 -15.36 -13.11 -11.09
N ALA A 78 -15.84 -11.88 -11.18
CA ALA A 78 -15.01 -10.69 -11.42
C ALA A 78 -14.88 -9.94 -10.08
N LEU A 79 -13.71 -10.01 -9.48
CA LEU A 79 -13.41 -9.40 -8.19
C LEU A 79 -12.71 -8.06 -8.40
N ASN A 80 -13.35 -6.97 -8.02
CA ASN A 80 -12.78 -5.63 -8.10
C ASN A 80 -12.23 -5.21 -6.74
N LEU A 81 -10.95 -4.84 -6.70
CA LEU A 81 -10.24 -4.31 -5.55
C LEU A 81 -9.90 -2.83 -5.80
N SER A 82 -10.89 -1.94 -5.63
CA SER A 82 -10.67 -0.49 -5.64
C SER A 82 -10.13 -0.02 -4.28
N PHE A 83 -9.04 -0.62 -3.88
CA PHE A 83 -8.43 -0.49 -2.57
C PHE A 83 -6.95 -0.83 -2.68
N GLY A 84 -6.09 -0.09 -2.02
CA GLY A 84 -4.66 -0.36 -2.04
C GLY A 84 -3.87 0.66 -1.23
N ASN A 85 -2.59 0.41 -1.14
CA ASN A 85 -1.58 1.31 -0.60
C ASN A 85 -0.32 1.19 -1.47
N SER A 86 0.67 2.03 -1.17
CA SER A 86 1.96 2.03 -1.87
C SER A 86 3.03 1.20 -1.17
N TYR A 87 2.65 0.37 -0.17
CA TYR A 87 3.60 -0.45 0.57
C TYR A 87 4.02 -1.71 -0.20
N GLY A 88 5.23 -2.16 0.07
CA GLY A 88 5.77 -3.41 -0.46
C GLY A 88 6.89 -3.22 -1.48
N SER A 89 7.51 -4.33 -1.86
CA SER A 89 8.64 -4.36 -2.80
C SER A 89 8.24 -4.10 -4.26
N HIS A 90 6.97 -4.07 -4.58
CA HIS A 90 6.41 -3.93 -5.93
C HIS A 90 6.91 -5.02 -6.91
N THR A 91 7.20 -6.21 -6.40
CA THR A 91 7.74 -7.34 -7.18
C THR A 91 6.73 -8.44 -7.45
N GLY A 92 5.52 -8.32 -6.94
CA GLY A 92 4.48 -9.35 -7.07
C GLY A 92 4.70 -10.58 -6.19
N THR A 93 5.57 -10.50 -5.19
CA THR A 93 5.98 -11.67 -4.39
C THR A 93 5.59 -11.58 -2.91
N SER A 94 4.83 -10.59 -2.51
CA SER A 94 4.29 -10.53 -1.15
C SER A 94 3.29 -11.67 -0.90
N LEU A 95 3.02 -11.95 0.37
CA LEU A 95 2.03 -12.98 0.73
C LEU A 95 0.64 -12.69 0.14
N LEU A 96 0.23 -11.42 0.14
CA LEU A 96 -1.05 -11.01 -0.46
C LEU A 96 -1.05 -11.23 -1.98
N GLU A 97 -0.02 -10.78 -2.67
CA GLU A 97 0.11 -10.90 -4.12
C GLU A 97 0.10 -12.37 -4.54
N THR A 98 0.90 -13.21 -3.88
CA THR A 98 0.92 -14.67 -4.10
C THR A 98 -0.46 -15.30 -3.85
N TYR A 99 -1.15 -14.85 -2.80
CA TYR A 99 -2.50 -15.34 -2.50
C TYR A 99 -3.51 -14.95 -3.60
N LEU A 100 -3.45 -13.73 -4.10
CA LEU A 100 -4.31 -13.25 -5.18
C LEU A 100 -4.05 -14.05 -6.49
N ASP A 101 -2.80 -14.32 -6.81
CA ASP A 101 -2.41 -15.13 -7.96
C ASP A 101 -2.99 -16.56 -7.86
N ILE A 102 -2.90 -17.18 -6.67
CA ILE A 102 -3.50 -18.49 -6.42
C ILE A 102 -5.03 -18.44 -6.58
N ALA A 103 -5.68 -17.42 -6.04
CA ALA A 103 -7.13 -17.25 -6.17
C ALA A 103 -7.55 -17.05 -7.63
N ALA A 104 -6.78 -16.31 -8.42
CA ALA A 104 -7.03 -16.10 -9.84
C ALA A 104 -6.75 -17.36 -10.69
N SER A 105 -5.81 -18.21 -10.27
CA SER A 105 -5.41 -19.41 -11.03
C SER A 105 -6.49 -20.47 -11.15
N SER A 106 -7.60 -20.35 -10.38
CA SER A 106 -8.75 -21.26 -10.45
C SER A 106 -9.47 -21.30 -11.81
N GLY A 107 -9.20 -20.35 -12.69
CA GLY A 107 -9.79 -20.23 -14.03
C GLY A 107 -11.23 -19.70 -14.06
N ILE A 108 -11.85 -19.49 -12.90
CA ILE A 108 -13.21 -18.94 -12.77
C ILE A 108 -13.23 -17.56 -12.12
N THR A 109 -12.08 -17.08 -11.65
CA THR A 109 -11.93 -15.81 -10.95
C THR A 109 -11.01 -14.88 -11.72
N SER A 110 -11.49 -13.70 -12.06
CA SER A 110 -10.70 -12.58 -12.56
C SER A 110 -10.56 -11.54 -11.47
N ILE A 111 -9.34 -11.16 -11.11
CA ILE A 111 -9.07 -10.14 -10.09
C ILE A 111 -8.59 -8.86 -10.76
N ILE A 112 -9.24 -7.77 -10.48
CA ILE A 112 -8.97 -6.45 -11.04
C ILE A 112 -8.56 -5.52 -9.91
N THR A 113 -7.38 -4.90 -10.03
CA THR A 113 -6.86 -3.93 -9.07
C THR A 113 -6.61 -2.58 -9.74
N GLY A 114 -6.77 -1.50 -9.00
CA GLY A 114 -6.34 -0.18 -9.44
C GLY A 114 -4.83 0.00 -9.28
N THR A 115 -4.23 0.81 -10.13
CA THR A 115 -2.79 1.14 -10.07
C THR A 115 -2.50 2.37 -9.20
N GLY A 116 -3.51 2.91 -8.53
CA GLY A 116 -3.41 4.10 -7.67
C GLY A 116 -3.83 5.39 -8.37
N ASN A 117 -3.97 6.45 -7.59
CA ASN A 117 -4.43 7.76 -8.03
C ASN A 117 -3.33 8.83 -8.01
N GLU A 118 -2.11 8.46 -7.63
CA GLU A 118 -1.03 9.38 -7.28
C GLU A 118 0.10 9.40 -8.32
N GLY A 119 -0.24 9.16 -9.59
CA GLY A 119 0.76 9.09 -10.67
C GLY A 119 1.59 10.36 -10.88
N SER A 120 1.15 11.51 -10.37
CA SER A 120 1.89 12.79 -10.41
C SER A 120 2.54 13.18 -9.08
N ALA A 121 2.38 12.37 -8.02
CA ALA A 121 2.84 12.74 -6.68
C ALA A 121 4.34 12.46 -6.44
N ALA A 122 5.04 11.84 -7.40
CA ALA A 122 6.46 11.45 -7.28
C ALA A 122 6.76 10.64 -5.99
N GLY A 123 5.79 9.86 -5.51
CA GLY A 123 5.89 9.06 -4.28
C GLY A 123 6.76 7.80 -4.40
N HIS A 124 7.45 7.59 -5.52
CA HIS A 124 8.28 6.41 -5.78
C HIS A 124 9.56 6.80 -6.53
N ALA A 125 10.67 6.20 -6.12
CA ALA A 125 11.94 6.26 -6.83
C ALA A 125 12.55 4.86 -6.97
N SER A 126 13.17 4.57 -8.09
CA SER A 126 13.90 3.32 -8.31
C SER A 126 15.18 3.57 -9.08
N GLY A 127 16.18 2.70 -8.89
CA GLY A 127 17.45 2.85 -9.55
C GLY A 127 18.34 1.62 -9.42
N ARG A 128 19.55 1.75 -9.96
CA ARG A 128 20.63 0.78 -9.82
C ARG A 128 21.86 1.51 -9.30
N LEU A 129 22.64 0.84 -8.47
CA LEU A 129 23.81 1.38 -7.84
C LEU A 129 24.99 0.44 -8.12
N SER A 130 26.11 1.02 -8.55
CA SER A 130 27.37 0.29 -8.74
C SER A 130 28.21 0.36 -7.47
N SER A 131 29.12 -0.59 -7.31
CA SER A 131 30.07 -0.56 -6.16
C SER A 131 30.92 0.70 -6.18
N GLY A 132 30.98 1.39 -5.03
CA GLY A 132 31.66 2.64 -4.84
C GLY A 132 30.90 3.89 -5.34
N GLU A 133 29.70 3.72 -5.85
CA GLU A 133 28.82 4.82 -6.24
C GLU A 133 27.98 5.30 -5.05
N THR A 134 27.64 6.58 -5.06
CA THR A 134 26.67 7.16 -4.11
C THR A 134 25.57 7.85 -4.89
N VAL A 135 24.34 7.51 -4.56
CA VAL A 135 23.14 8.14 -5.12
C VAL A 135 22.36 8.85 -4.02
N SER A 136 21.84 10.02 -4.34
CA SER A 136 20.96 10.79 -3.45
C SER A 136 19.53 10.73 -3.98
N VAL A 137 18.61 10.26 -3.13
CA VAL A 137 17.17 10.30 -3.37
C VAL A 137 16.59 11.44 -2.53
N GLU A 138 15.86 12.34 -3.15
CA GLU A 138 15.24 13.47 -2.49
C GLU A 138 13.84 13.11 -2.00
N LEU A 139 13.56 13.46 -0.75
CA LEU A 139 12.25 13.35 -0.11
C LEU A 139 11.84 14.76 0.35
N PHE A 140 10.88 15.35 -0.33
CA PHE A 140 10.31 16.63 0.09
C PHE A 140 9.14 16.40 1.03
N ILE A 141 9.25 16.89 2.26
CA ILE A 141 8.19 16.87 3.26
C ILE A 141 7.52 18.24 3.32
N SER A 142 6.22 18.28 3.06
CA SER A 142 5.43 19.49 3.12
C SER A 142 5.28 20.00 4.56
N SER A 143 4.87 21.25 4.72
CA SER A 143 4.49 21.77 6.03
C SER A 143 3.21 21.10 6.53
N TYR A 144 3.10 20.94 7.85
CA TYR A 144 1.93 20.38 8.53
C TYR A 144 1.71 18.87 8.33
N GLU A 145 2.72 18.12 7.95
CA GLU A 145 2.63 16.65 7.90
C GLU A 145 2.69 16.06 9.31
N PRO A 146 1.68 15.30 9.73
CA PRO A 146 1.64 14.71 11.07
C PRO A 146 2.57 13.51 11.21
N ASN A 147 2.85 12.81 10.14
CA ASN A 147 3.83 11.71 10.04
C ASN A 147 4.10 11.42 8.57
N ILE A 148 5.27 10.87 8.28
CA ILE A 148 5.61 10.33 6.97
C ILE A 148 6.27 8.96 7.19
N ASN A 149 5.96 8.01 6.33
CA ASN A 149 6.70 6.75 6.28
C ASN A 149 7.34 6.55 4.92
N LEU A 150 8.50 5.93 4.93
CA LEU A 150 9.30 5.61 3.77
C LEU A 150 9.71 4.15 3.84
N GLN A 151 9.55 3.42 2.74
CA GLN A 151 10.07 2.08 2.59
C GLN A 151 11.20 2.07 1.56
N ILE A 152 12.33 1.49 1.93
CA ILE A 152 13.42 1.22 1.02
C ILE A 152 13.50 -0.29 0.84
N TRP A 153 13.48 -0.72 -0.40
CA TRP A 153 13.58 -2.14 -0.75
C TRP A 153 14.84 -2.39 -1.57
N LYS A 154 15.67 -3.32 -1.14
CA LYS A 154 16.86 -3.76 -1.86
C LYS A 154 16.93 -5.28 -1.90
N ALA A 155 17.67 -5.85 -2.84
CA ALA A 155 17.98 -7.28 -2.77
C ALA A 155 18.81 -7.56 -1.51
N TYR A 156 18.52 -8.66 -0.84
CA TYR A 156 19.17 -8.97 0.45
C TYR A 156 20.68 -9.10 0.33
N TYR A 157 21.15 -9.67 -0.77
CA TYR A 157 22.58 -9.89 -1.00
C TYR A 157 23.37 -8.63 -1.40
N ASP A 158 22.68 -7.54 -1.75
CA ASP A 158 23.33 -6.29 -2.09
C ASP A 158 23.90 -5.62 -0.84
N GLN A 159 25.18 -5.28 -0.90
CA GLN A 159 25.87 -4.57 0.18
C GLN A 159 25.71 -3.07 -0.04
N MET A 160 24.78 -2.47 0.68
CA MET A 160 24.50 -1.03 0.62
C MET A 160 24.44 -0.45 2.02
N THR A 161 24.89 0.80 2.16
CA THR A 161 24.67 1.59 3.38
C THR A 161 23.81 2.80 3.07
N PHE A 162 23.10 3.28 4.07
CA PHE A 162 22.14 4.36 3.94
C PHE A 162 22.43 5.45 4.95
N GLU A 163 22.30 6.68 4.51
CA GLU A 163 22.44 7.86 5.35
C GLU A 163 21.26 8.80 5.10
N ILE A 164 20.73 9.39 6.15
CA ILE A 164 19.67 10.38 6.09
C ILE A 164 20.27 11.74 6.35
N GLN A 165 20.01 12.69 5.47
CA GLN A 165 20.33 14.09 5.67
C GLN A 165 19.05 14.90 5.85
N SER A 166 18.95 15.63 6.95
CA SER A 166 17.84 16.54 7.22
C SER A 166 17.93 17.85 6.43
N PRO A 167 16.84 18.62 6.33
CA PRO A 167 16.87 19.96 5.74
C PRO A 167 17.80 20.94 6.47
N SER A 168 18.06 20.73 7.77
CA SER A 168 19.03 21.53 8.55
C SER A 168 20.49 21.15 8.29
N GLY A 169 20.74 20.07 7.54
CA GLY A 169 22.07 19.57 7.24
C GLY A 169 22.63 18.59 8.28
N GLU A 170 21.82 18.13 9.21
CA GLU A 170 22.17 17.04 10.13
C GLU A 170 22.20 15.70 9.38
N HIS A 171 23.07 14.79 9.78
CA HIS A 171 23.29 13.52 9.13
C HIS A 171 23.13 12.36 10.11
N PHE A 172 22.44 11.31 9.70
CA PHE A 172 22.34 10.07 10.44
C PHE A 172 22.67 8.88 9.53
N GLN A 173 23.72 8.13 9.91
CA GLN A 173 24.09 6.90 9.23
C GLN A 173 23.22 5.75 9.73
N ILE A 174 22.45 5.12 8.86
CA ILE A 174 21.69 3.91 9.22
C ILE A 174 22.68 2.75 9.34
N PRO A 175 22.82 2.11 10.51
CA PRO A 175 23.75 1.00 10.68
C PRO A 175 23.37 -0.17 9.76
N GLY A 176 24.35 -0.72 9.04
CA GLY A 176 24.15 -1.62 7.91
C GLY A 176 23.88 -3.09 8.20
N ASN A 177 23.88 -3.54 9.46
CA ASN A 177 23.91 -4.97 9.77
C ASN A 177 22.86 -5.38 10.79
N GLY A 178 21.88 -6.14 10.37
CA GLY A 178 20.99 -6.89 11.25
C GLY A 178 19.53 -6.52 11.20
N PRO A 179 18.66 -7.28 11.87
CA PRO A 179 17.33 -6.83 12.18
C PRO A 179 17.40 -5.89 13.38
N PHE A 180 17.32 -4.60 13.16
CA PHE A 180 17.45 -3.60 14.24
C PHE A 180 16.36 -2.56 14.16
N THR A 181 15.98 -2.09 15.32
CA THR A 181 15.20 -0.87 15.49
C THR A 181 16.13 0.22 15.99
N TYR A 182 16.19 1.32 15.26
CA TYR A 182 16.95 2.51 15.65
C TYR A 182 16.01 3.66 15.88
N ARG A 183 16.44 4.57 16.76
CA ARG A 183 15.75 5.82 17.01
C ARG A 183 16.78 6.93 17.04
N ASP A 184 16.51 7.99 16.32
CA ASP A 184 17.28 9.23 16.34
C ASP A 184 16.35 10.43 16.24
N THR A 185 16.87 11.63 16.56
CA THR A 185 16.09 12.88 16.45
C THR A 185 16.90 13.92 15.74
N MET A 186 16.37 14.42 14.63
CA MET A 186 16.97 15.51 13.85
C MET A 186 15.89 16.41 13.25
N ASN A 187 16.18 17.68 13.10
CA ASN A 187 15.29 18.67 12.49
C ASN A 187 13.84 18.57 13.02
N GLN A 188 13.64 18.52 14.36
CA GLN A 188 12.34 18.39 15.02
C GLN A 188 11.55 17.13 14.63
N THR A 189 12.25 16.13 14.15
CA THR A 189 11.67 14.87 13.70
C THR A 189 12.33 13.71 14.43
N GLU A 190 11.53 12.83 15.01
CA GLU A 190 11.99 11.54 15.51
C GLU A 190 11.95 10.54 14.36
N LEU A 191 13.10 9.93 14.08
CA LEU A 191 13.23 8.86 13.10
C LEU A 191 13.18 7.51 13.80
N LEU A 192 12.20 6.69 13.44
CA LEU A 192 12.18 5.28 13.82
C LEU A 192 12.54 4.45 12.59
N ILE A 193 13.59 3.66 12.69
CA ILE A 193 14.11 2.89 11.58
C ILE A 193 14.07 1.41 11.93
N TYR A 194 13.40 0.63 11.09
CA TYR A 194 13.27 -0.82 11.21
C TYR A 194 14.01 -1.47 10.05
N TYR A 195 15.09 -2.14 10.35
CA TYR A 195 15.88 -2.87 9.36
C TYR A 195 15.43 -4.33 9.36
N GLY A 196 14.64 -4.71 8.36
CA GLY A 196 14.00 -6.02 8.30
C GLY A 196 14.92 -7.13 7.79
N GLU A 197 14.49 -8.35 7.98
CA GLU A 197 15.09 -9.54 7.36
C GLU A 197 14.26 -9.97 6.15
N PRO A 198 14.86 -10.69 5.18
CA PRO A 198 14.11 -11.32 4.11
C PRO A 198 13.12 -12.32 4.70
N ASN A 199 11.94 -12.39 4.12
CA ASN A 199 10.93 -13.37 4.49
C ASN A 199 10.89 -14.54 3.48
N PRO A 200 10.20 -15.65 3.80
CA PRO A 200 10.13 -16.82 2.92
C PRO A 200 9.50 -16.56 1.54
N TYR A 201 8.79 -15.45 1.39
CA TYR A 201 8.04 -15.11 0.18
C TYR A 201 8.78 -14.09 -0.70
N ASN A 202 9.79 -13.40 -0.14
CA ASN A 202 10.47 -12.32 -0.82
C ASN A 202 11.96 -12.29 -0.44
N ILE A 203 12.84 -12.35 -1.44
CA ILE A 203 14.29 -12.24 -1.27
C ILE A 203 14.78 -10.81 -1.02
N TYR A 204 13.87 -9.84 -1.08
CA TYR A 204 14.19 -8.44 -0.82
C TYR A 204 14.16 -8.13 0.67
N GLN A 205 15.01 -7.20 1.05
CA GLN A 205 15.10 -6.67 2.40
C GLN A 205 14.41 -5.32 2.46
N GLU A 206 13.52 -5.16 3.42
CA GLU A 206 12.88 -3.91 3.72
C GLU A 206 13.68 -3.12 4.75
N ILE A 207 13.80 -1.82 4.51
CA ILE A 207 14.19 -0.84 5.53
C ILE A 207 13.02 0.13 5.62
N TYR A 208 12.35 0.12 6.77
CA TYR A 208 11.17 0.93 7.02
C TYR A 208 11.53 2.09 7.95
N LEU A 209 11.15 3.29 7.56
CA LEU A 209 11.42 4.51 8.30
C LEU A 209 10.09 5.22 8.61
N ASP A 210 9.87 5.54 9.88
CA ASP A 210 8.85 6.47 10.31
C ASP A 210 9.49 7.81 10.66
N PHE A 211 8.98 8.87 10.08
CA PHE A 211 9.26 10.25 10.44
C PHE A 211 8.12 10.73 11.32
N LEU A 212 8.38 10.85 12.61
CA LEU A 212 7.41 11.27 13.60
C LEU A 212 7.72 12.68 14.09
N PRO A 213 6.72 13.48 14.41
CA PRO A 213 6.99 14.82 14.91
C PRO A 213 7.52 14.76 16.35
N SER A 214 8.55 15.57 16.65
CA SER A 214 8.96 15.79 18.04
C SER A 214 7.97 16.67 18.82
N ASP A 215 7.11 17.40 18.11
CA ASP A 215 6.03 18.23 18.68
C ASP A 215 4.72 17.94 17.92
N THR A 216 4.31 18.80 17.00
CA THR A 216 3.01 18.70 16.30
C THR A 216 3.15 18.16 14.88
N TYR A 217 4.20 18.57 14.19
CA TYR A 217 4.43 18.22 12.79
C TYR A 217 5.88 17.81 12.55
N VAL A 218 6.07 16.96 11.55
CA VAL A 218 7.38 16.54 11.05
C VAL A 218 8.14 17.76 10.49
N GLY A 219 9.44 17.80 10.66
CA GLY A 219 10.29 18.86 10.10
C GLY A 219 10.18 18.93 8.58
N SER A 220 9.56 19.99 8.08
CA SER A 220 9.35 20.22 6.65
C SER A 220 10.63 20.59 5.92
N GLY A 221 10.65 20.33 4.61
CA GLY A 221 11.77 20.69 3.74
C GLY A 221 12.30 19.51 2.93
N LEU A 222 13.46 19.70 2.34
CA LEU A 222 14.12 18.71 1.49
C LEU A 222 15.03 17.81 2.33
N TRP A 223 14.57 16.59 2.55
CA TRP A 223 15.37 15.50 3.12
C TRP A 223 16.08 14.76 1.99
N LYS A 224 17.22 14.16 2.29
CA LYS A 224 17.94 13.31 1.34
C LYS A 224 18.24 11.96 1.96
N ILE A 225 18.04 10.94 1.17
CA ILE A 225 18.46 9.58 1.46
C ILE A 225 19.67 9.28 0.59
N LEU A 226 20.84 9.21 1.19
CA LEU A 226 22.09 8.88 0.51
C LEU A 226 22.28 7.37 0.55
N ILE A 227 22.50 6.77 -0.61
CA ILE A 227 22.65 5.32 -0.78
C ILE A 227 24.05 5.08 -1.32
N HIS A 228 24.84 4.29 -0.59
CA HIS A 228 26.23 3.99 -0.94
C HIS A 228 26.35 2.50 -1.29
N GLY A 229 26.93 2.21 -2.48
CA GLY A 229 27.15 0.87 -2.99
C GLY A 229 28.55 0.30 -2.78
#